data_5ddcf24aeb4824317f1c175e88c8ba80
#
_entry.id   5ddcf24aeb4824317f1c175e88c8ba80
#
_cell.length_a   1.000
_cell.length_b   1.000
_cell.length_c   1.000
_cell.angle_alpha   90.00
_cell.angle_beta   90.00
_cell.angle_gamma   90.00
#
_symmetry.space_group_name_H-M   'P 1'
#
loop_
_entity.id
_entity.type
_entity.pdbx_description
1 polymer ?
#
loop_
_entity_poly.entity_id
_entity_poly.type
_entity_poly.pdbx_seq_one_letter_code
_entity_poly.pdbx_strand_id
1 'polypeptide(L)'
;MYPTVFHLRLRDFELQAERRLDASLRTRPIAIISSHHQNGTVVSVSKEAEDEGLRRGMKVSLARRMSHGAQLLPYNQSLYARLNQYIYSTVQRFTPIVEPSGYGKFYLDMTGMERIYKSHEQTGSNISKLVQDHVGLNPVLGISQNKLVSRISTSVVPDTIHRIMAGDETQFLSPLDAPVIPTVHEPTVWKLIKFLILNQVRQIQALVNSATDTRRLFGRYALPLSREVHGQDLSVVRPSVMKDHIVEQTVLTEDTNDTTILWSEVKRLSEQVAFKLRQRSQIAKKVRVEIHYTDGFKYEVHGQFFKNNDATILTETWRLFQKANTRRNRIRTILIDLSGFMQVAKQMELFEKDTEQDRISSAMDILRKKYNMESPQ
;
A
#
# COMPACT_ATOMS: atom_id res chain seq x y z
N MET A 1 26.19 8.93 -17.74
CA MET A 1 25.24 9.63 -16.86
C MET A 1 24.77 8.62 -15.83
N TYR A 2 24.94 8.90 -14.55
CA TYR A 2 24.50 7.97 -13.50
C TYR A 2 23.00 8.14 -13.25
N PRO A 3 22.25 7.05 -12.97
CA PRO A 3 20.87 7.15 -12.56
C PRO A 3 20.74 8.02 -11.31
N THR A 4 19.65 8.77 -11.22
CA THR A 4 19.36 9.57 -10.02
C THR A 4 17.92 9.27 -9.59
N VAL A 5 17.79 8.59 -8.44
CA VAL A 5 16.50 8.16 -7.89
C VAL A 5 16.24 8.92 -6.60
N PHE A 6 15.10 9.59 -6.54
CA PHE A 6 14.58 10.15 -5.31
C PHE A 6 13.56 9.19 -4.71
N HIS A 7 13.67 8.93 -3.43
CA HIS A 7 12.62 8.27 -2.66
C HIS A 7 11.96 9.29 -1.74
N LEU A 8 10.68 9.56 -1.96
CA LEU A 8 9.86 10.37 -1.08
C LEU A 8 9.11 9.46 -0.12
N ARG A 9 9.17 9.75 1.17
CA ARG A 9 8.45 9.04 2.22
C ARG A 9 7.77 10.01 3.17
N LEU A 10 6.49 9.83 3.39
CA LEU A 10 5.77 10.44 4.50
C LEU A 10 5.86 9.48 5.70
N ARG A 11 6.58 9.89 6.74
CA ARG A 11 6.64 9.11 7.98
C ARG A 11 5.28 9.17 8.64
N ASP A 12 4.84 8.04 9.18
CA ASP A 12 3.55 7.95 9.88
C ASP A 12 2.39 8.57 9.08
N PHE A 13 2.35 8.23 7.80
CA PHE A 13 1.42 8.81 6.82
C PHE A 13 -0.02 8.79 7.32
N GLU A 14 -0.49 7.65 7.85
CA GLU A 14 -1.84 7.48 8.35
C GLU A 14 -2.12 8.43 9.52
N LEU A 15 -1.18 8.55 10.46
CA LEU A 15 -1.32 9.44 11.63
C LEU A 15 -1.31 10.92 11.22
N GLN A 16 -0.40 11.31 10.31
CA GLN A 16 -0.38 12.66 9.78
C GLN A 16 -1.69 13.01 9.05
N ALA A 17 -2.23 12.05 8.28
CA ALA A 17 -3.48 12.24 7.54
C ALA A 17 -4.67 12.48 8.50
N GLU A 18 -4.82 11.66 9.53
CA GLU A 18 -5.89 11.83 10.52
C GLU A 18 -5.73 13.14 11.31
N ARG A 19 -4.52 13.47 11.76
CA ARG A 19 -4.21 14.73 12.45
C ARG A 19 -4.41 15.98 11.59
N ARG A 20 -4.38 15.82 10.27
CA ARG A 20 -4.67 16.91 9.32
C ARG A 20 -6.17 17.16 9.20
N LEU A 21 -6.98 16.10 9.25
CA LEU A 21 -8.45 16.21 9.22
C LEU A 21 -9.01 16.72 10.54
N ASP A 22 -8.51 16.19 11.66
CA ASP A 22 -8.97 16.55 12.98
C ASP A 22 -7.81 17.14 13.81
N ALA A 23 -7.86 18.45 14.02
CA ALA A 23 -6.85 19.16 14.79
C ALA A 23 -6.82 18.73 16.28
N SER A 24 -7.92 18.18 16.83
CA SER A 24 -7.97 17.69 18.21
C SER A 24 -7.06 16.50 18.47
N LEU A 25 -6.69 15.77 17.40
CA LEU A 25 -5.80 14.60 17.44
C LEU A 25 -4.30 14.95 17.50
N ARG A 26 -3.95 16.23 17.35
CA ARG A 26 -2.52 16.64 17.25
C ARG A 26 -1.71 16.34 18.50
N THR A 27 -2.31 16.49 19.66
CA THR A 27 -1.66 16.30 20.97
C THR A 27 -2.10 15.05 21.69
N ARG A 28 -3.09 14.33 21.14
CA ARG A 28 -3.61 13.13 21.77
C ARG A 28 -2.84 11.88 21.35
N PRO A 29 -2.69 10.90 22.24
CA PRO A 29 -2.21 9.58 21.84
C PRO A 29 -3.24 8.94 20.92
N ILE A 30 -2.81 8.55 19.71
CA ILE A 30 -3.65 7.92 18.70
C ILE A 30 -2.99 6.66 18.15
N ALA A 31 -3.78 5.68 17.82
CA ALA A 31 -3.34 4.50 17.08
C ALA A 31 -4.36 4.15 15.99
N ILE A 32 -3.85 3.84 14.81
CA ILE A 32 -4.67 3.36 13.69
C ILE A 32 -4.79 1.85 13.80
N ILE A 33 -6.00 1.33 13.74
CA ILE A 33 -6.30 -0.10 13.87
C ILE A 33 -6.87 -0.66 12.56
N SER A 34 -6.57 -1.92 12.26
CA SER A 34 -7.07 -2.58 11.04
C SER A 34 -8.59 -2.75 11.04
N SER A 35 -9.17 -2.94 12.23
CA SER A 35 -10.63 -2.99 12.47
C SER A 35 -10.91 -2.84 13.96
N HIS A 36 -12.14 -2.51 14.33
CA HIS A 36 -12.58 -2.48 15.74
C HIS A 36 -12.74 -3.87 16.37
N HIS A 37 -12.64 -4.94 15.57
CA HIS A 37 -12.69 -6.32 16.05
C HIS A 37 -11.60 -6.60 17.09
N GLN A 38 -11.90 -7.42 18.10
CA GLN A 38 -10.95 -7.75 19.20
C GLN A 38 -9.62 -8.35 18.69
N ASN A 39 -9.66 -9.08 17.58
CA ASN A 39 -8.48 -9.65 16.91
C ASN A 39 -7.88 -8.70 15.86
N GLY A 40 -8.42 -7.51 15.66
CA GLY A 40 -7.80 -6.47 14.87
C GLY A 40 -6.41 -6.17 15.40
N THR A 41 -5.56 -5.60 14.54
CA THR A 41 -4.18 -5.25 14.90
C THR A 41 -3.95 -3.76 14.77
N VAL A 42 -3.05 -3.25 15.59
CA VAL A 42 -2.57 -1.88 15.51
C VAL A 42 -1.66 -1.76 14.28
N VAL A 43 -2.02 -0.86 13.35
CA VAL A 43 -1.31 -0.63 12.10
C VAL A 43 -0.25 0.46 12.24
N SER A 44 -0.61 1.56 12.90
CA SER A 44 0.28 2.70 13.14
C SER A 44 0.02 3.27 14.52
N VAL A 45 1.06 3.79 15.18
CA VAL A 45 1.00 4.28 16.56
C VAL A 45 1.70 5.62 16.63
N SER A 46 1.09 6.61 17.25
CA SER A 46 1.73 7.89 17.53
C SER A 46 2.75 7.76 18.66
N LYS A 47 3.71 8.68 18.70
CA LYS A 47 4.76 8.67 19.72
C LYS A 47 4.16 8.72 21.14
N GLU A 48 3.14 9.54 21.33
CA GLU A 48 2.44 9.65 22.62
C GLU A 48 1.78 8.33 23.03
N ALA A 49 1.21 7.59 22.06
CA ALA A 49 0.62 6.27 22.33
C ALA A 49 1.71 5.18 22.50
N GLU A 50 2.87 5.33 21.87
CA GLU A 50 4.02 4.46 22.14
C GLU A 50 4.56 4.63 23.55
N ASP A 51 4.56 5.86 24.07
CA ASP A 51 4.96 6.17 25.45
C ASP A 51 3.98 5.54 26.45
N GLU A 52 2.69 5.40 26.09
CA GLU A 52 1.69 4.64 26.86
C GLU A 52 1.81 3.12 26.70
N GLY A 53 2.78 2.64 25.96
CA GLY A 53 3.09 1.21 25.78
C GLY A 53 2.46 0.54 24.55
N LEU A 54 1.68 1.26 23.72
CA LEU A 54 1.14 0.69 22.49
C LEU A 54 2.27 0.40 21.51
N ARG A 55 2.11 -0.67 20.72
CA ARG A 55 3.08 -1.06 19.69
C ARG A 55 2.36 -1.51 18.43
N ARG A 56 2.98 -1.22 17.30
CA ARG A 56 2.52 -1.73 15.99
C ARG A 56 2.47 -3.26 16.00
N GLY A 57 1.43 -3.84 15.40
CA GLY A 57 1.19 -5.29 15.36
C GLY A 57 0.49 -5.85 16.61
N MET A 58 0.30 -5.03 17.67
CA MET A 58 -0.42 -5.42 18.87
C MET A 58 -1.90 -5.70 18.55
N LYS A 59 -2.51 -6.66 19.24
CA LYS A 59 -3.96 -6.89 19.13
C LYS A 59 -4.74 -5.73 19.75
N VAL A 60 -5.84 -5.35 19.10
CA VAL A 60 -6.72 -4.27 19.57
C VAL A 60 -7.24 -4.52 20.99
N SER A 61 -7.56 -5.79 21.31
CA SER A 61 -7.98 -6.17 22.68
C SER A 61 -6.92 -5.85 23.73
N LEU A 62 -5.65 -6.04 23.42
CA LEU A 62 -4.53 -5.72 24.30
C LEU A 62 -4.30 -4.21 24.36
N ALA A 63 -4.32 -3.53 23.21
CA ALA A 63 -4.14 -2.08 23.13
C ALA A 63 -5.16 -1.33 24.01
N ARG A 64 -6.44 -1.75 23.98
CA ARG A 64 -7.49 -1.17 24.85
C ARG A 64 -7.27 -1.38 26.34
N ARG A 65 -6.56 -2.43 26.74
CA ARG A 65 -6.23 -2.70 28.16
C ARG A 65 -5.02 -1.90 28.62
N MET A 66 -4.06 -1.65 27.70
CA MET A 66 -2.81 -0.97 28.05
C MET A 66 -2.96 0.55 28.12
N SER A 67 -3.77 1.13 27.26
CA SER A 67 -4.03 2.56 27.27
C SER A 67 -5.53 2.84 27.27
N HIS A 68 -5.96 3.65 28.24
CA HIS A 68 -7.30 4.20 28.31
C HIS A 68 -7.39 5.61 27.70
N GLY A 69 -6.23 6.28 27.49
CA GLY A 69 -6.14 7.62 26.91
C GLY A 69 -6.00 7.61 25.39
N ALA A 70 -5.47 6.53 24.81
CA ALA A 70 -5.25 6.46 23.37
C ALA A 70 -6.54 6.27 22.58
N GLN A 71 -6.72 7.13 21.59
CA GLN A 71 -7.84 7.04 20.66
C GLN A 71 -7.51 6.03 19.54
N LEU A 72 -8.33 4.97 19.44
CA LEU A 72 -8.17 3.94 18.41
C LEU A 72 -9.05 4.29 17.21
N LEU A 73 -8.41 4.67 16.10
CA LEU A 73 -9.07 5.08 14.86
C LEU A 73 -9.06 3.92 13.86
N PRO A 74 -10.17 3.64 13.17
CA PRO A 74 -10.20 2.61 12.12
C PRO A 74 -9.37 3.06 10.92
N TYR A 75 -8.81 2.09 10.19
CA TYR A 75 -8.04 2.33 8.98
C TYR A 75 -8.92 2.94 7.89
N ASN A 76 -8.69 4.19 7.53
CA ASN A 76 -9.47 4.94 6.54
C ASN A 76 -8.85 4.83 5.14
N GLN A 77 -9.10 3.68 4.47
CA GLN A 77 -8.50 3.39 3.17
C GLN A 77 -8.87 4.43 2.10
N SER A 78 -10.11 4.93 2.09
CA SER A 78 -10.57 5.88 1.08
C SER A 78 -9.86 7.23 1.19
N LEU A 79 -9.68 7.72 2.42
CA LEU A 79 -8.90 8.93 2.69
C LEU A 79 -7.45 8.77 2.26
N TYR A 80 -6.80 7.68 2.69
CA TYR A 80 -5.40 7.44 2.40
C TYR A 80 -5.14 7.26 0.91
N ALA A 81 -6.05 6.60 0.20
CA ALA A 81 -5.96 6.45 -1.26
C ALA A 81 -6.09 7.82 -1.97
N ARG A 82 -7.04 8.67 -1.56
CA ARG A 82 -7.23 10.02 -2.14
C ARG A 82 -6.01 10.91 -1.89
N LEU A 83 -5.52 10.95 -0.67
CA LEU A 83 -4.30 11.73 -0.34
C LEU A 83 -3.10 11.20 -1.11
N ASN A 84 -2.92 9.88 -1.20
CA ASN A 84 -1.83 9.28 -1.95
C ASN A 84 -1.89 9.64 -3.44
N GLN A 85 -3.09 9.62 -4.05
CA GLN A 85 -3.30 10.03 -5.44
C GLN A 85 -3.01 11.52 -5.66
N TYR A 86 -3.39 12.36 -4.71
CA TYR A 86 -3.11 13.79 -4.77
C TYR A 86 -1.60 14.08 -4.67
N ILE A 87 -0.90 13.40 -3.77
CA ILE A 87 0.56 13.49 -3.66
C ILE A 87 1.23 13.02 -4.96
N TYR A 88 0.77 11.87 -5.49
CA TYR A 88 1.26 11.34 -6.76
C TYR A 88 1.17 12.37 -7.89
N SER A 89 0.00 13.00 -8.08
CA SER A 89 -0.18 14.03 -9.10
C SER A 89 0.67 15.29 -8.85
N THR A 90 0.94 15.59 -7.58
CA THR A 90 1.80 16.72 -7.19
C THR A 90 3.26 16.47 -7.57
N VAL A 91 3.79 15.28 -7.28
CA VAL A 91 5.19 14.94 -7.57
C VAL A 91 5.45 14.65 -9.05
N GLN A 92 4.42 14.25 -9.81
CA GLN A 92 4.51 14.10 -11.27
C GLN A 92 4.87 15.39 -12.02
N ARG A 93 4.73 16.56 -11.38
CA ARG A 93 5.16 17.83 -11.96
C ARG A 93 6.69 17.94 -12.12
N PHE A 94 7.45 17.15 -11.38
CA PHE A 94 8.91 17.16 -11.40
C PHE A 94 9.51 16.12 -12.35
N THR A 95 8.85 14.98 -12.51
CA THR A 95 9.25 13.91 -13.43
C THR A 95 8.05 13.11 -13.88
N PRO A 96 7.99 12.65 -15.13
CA PRO A 96 6.92 11.77 -15.61
C PRO A 96 7.03 10.35 -15.06
N ILE A 97 8.22 9.95 -14.57
CA ILE A 97 8.48 8.59 -14.11
C ILE A 97 8.41 8.56 -12.58
N VAL A 98 7.21 8.30 -12.07
CA VAL A 98 6.92 8.17 -10.63
C VAL A 98 6.33 6.80 -10.34
N GLU A 99 6.94 6.06 -9.43
CA GLU A 99 6.49 4.74 -8.97
C GLU A 99 5.98 4.83 -7.53
N PRO A 100 4.67 4.63 -7.28
CA PRO A 100 4.16 4.48 -5.93
C PRO A 100 4.56 3.12 -5.35
N SER A 101 5.16 3.10 -4.16
CA SER A 101 5.57 1.87 -3.47
C SER A 101 4.75 1.57 -2.20
N GLY A 102 3.69 2.33 -1.98
CA GLY A 102 2.77 2.23 -0.85
C GLY A 102 2.19 3.60 -0.52
N TYR A 103 1.29 3.66 0.44
CA TYR A 103 0.74 4.95 0.86
C TYR A 103 1.85 5.86 1.42
N GLY A 104 1.91 7.08 0.90
CA GLY A 104 2.90 8.07 1.26
C GLY A 104 4.35 7.72 0.86
N LYS A 105 4.56 6.81 -0.09
CA LYS A 105 5.90 6.37 -0.53
C LYS A 105 5.98 6.33 -2.04
N PHE A 106 6.95 7.06 -2.60
CA PHE A 106 7.12 7.20 -4.05
C PHE A 106 8.60 7.18 -4.42
N TYR A 107 8.91 6.48 -5.51
CA TYR A 107 10.19 6.65 -6.20
C TYR A 107 9.98 7.59 -7.39
N LEU A 108 10.91 8.50 -7.57
CA LEU A 108 10.95 9.43 -8.69
C LEU A 108 12.26 9.21 -9.45
N ASP A 109 12.18 8.97 -10.74
CA ASP A 109 13.36 8.96 -11.61
C ASP A 109 13.66 10.39 -12.05
N MET A 110 14.78 10.91 -11.55
CA MET A 110 15.26 12.25 -11.88
C MET A 110 16.45 12.23 -12.84
N THR A 111 16.74 11.05 -13.42
CA THR A 111 17.84 10.88 -14.40
C THR A 111 17.63 11.77 -15.59
N GLY A 112 18.64 12.56 -15.93
CA GLY A 112 18.59 13.51 -17.07
C GLY A 112 17.89 14.83 -16.77
N MET A 113 17.35 15.00 -15.58
CA MET A 113 16.68 16.24 -15.18
C MET A 113 17.64 17.34 -14.71
N GLU A 114 18.96 17.08 -14.67
CA GLU A 114 19.98 18.05 -14.23
C GLU A 114 20.01 19.31 -15.11
N ARG A 115 19.56 19.21 -16.35
CA ARG A 115 19.45 20.36 -17.26
C ARG A 115 18.32 21.31 -16.85
N ILE A 116 17.29 20.80 -16.19
CA ILE A 116 16.13 21.57 -15.74
C ILE A 116 16.36 22.00 -14.29
N TYR A 117 16.87 21.07 -13.47
CA TYR A 117 17.08 21.29 -12.03
C TYR A 117 18.57 21.24 -11.73
N LYS A 118 19.15 22.41 -11.43
CA LYS A 118 20.60 22.59 -11.24
C LYS A 118 21.18 21.85 -10.03
N SER A 119 20.37 21.62 -8.98
CA SER A 119 20.80 20.93 -7.76
C SER A 119 19.73 19.92 -7.33
N HIS A 120 20.16 18.70 -7.03
CA HIS A 120 19.29 17.64 -6.54
C HIS A 120 18.71 17.96 -5.15
N GLU A 121 19.52 18.56 -4.27
CA GLU A 121 19.10 18.97 -2.93
C GLU A 121 18.06 20.09 -3.00
N GLN A 122 18.30 21.07 -3.87
CA GLN A 122 17.34 22.16 -4.09
C GLN A 122 16.02 21.62 -4.65
N THR A 123 16.10 20.70 -5.57
CA THR A 123 14.90 20.03 -6.13
C THR A 123 14.16 19.24 -5.06
N GLY A 124 14.87 18.49 -4.22
CA GLY A 124 14.31 17.79 -3.08
C GLY A 124 13.60 18.75 -2.11
N SER A 125 14.22 19.91 -1.83
CA SER A 125 13.60 20.94 -1.00
C SER A 125 12.32 21.50 -1.62
N ASN A 126 12.33 21.75 -2.93
CA ASN A 126 11.15 22.23 -3.65
C ASN A 126 10.01 21.22 -3.64
N ILE A 127 10.33 19.92 -3.84
CA ILE A 127 9.35 18.83 -3.74
C ILE A 127 8.77 18.76 -2.33
N SER A 128 9.63 18.77 -1.30
CA SER A 128 9.21 18.73 0.11
C SER A 128 8.28 19.88 0.44
N LYS A 129 8.69 21.10 0.09
CA LYS A 129 7.90 22.30 0.31
C LYS A 129 6.56 22.26 -0.43
N LEU A 130 6.55 21.83 -1.70
CA LEU A 130 5.32 21.73 -2.48
C LEU A 130 4.33 20.73 -1.86
N VAL A 131 4.80 19.58 -1.40
CA VAL A 131 3.95 18.60 -0.72
C VAL A 131 3.44 19.15 0.61
N GLN A 132 4.29 19.84 1.37
CA GLN A 132 3.89 20.46 2.63
C GLN A 132 2.83 21.56 2.40
N ASP A 133 3.03 22.45 1.43
CA ASP A 133 2.12 23.56 1.15
C ASP A 133 0.75 23.06 0.63
N HIS A 134 0.74 22.05 -0.25
CA HIS A 134 -0.49 21.57 -0.88
C HIS A 134 -1.25 20.52 -0.06
N VAL A 135 -0.52 19.64 0.64
CA VAL A 135 -1.11 18.50 1.37
C VAL A 135 -1.11 18.75 2.88
N GLY A 136 -0.17 19.55 3.37
CA GLY A 136 0.03 19.81 4.79
C GLY A 136 0.72 18.65 5.53
N LEU A 137 1.44 17.79 4.80
CA LEU A 137 2.19 16.66 5.33
C LEU A 137 3.68 16.84 5.12
N ASN A 138 4.50 16.33 6.04
CA ASN A 138 5.95 16.51 6.03
C ASN A 138 6.66 15.31 5.39
N PRO A 139 7.11 15.40 4.12
CA PRO A 139 7.86 14.33 3.49
C PRO A 139 9.34 14.37 3.88
N VAL A 140 9.99 13.23 3.83
CA VAL A 140 11.44 13.08 3.82
C VAL A 140 11.87 12.53 2.47
N LEU A 141 13.01 12.96 1.97
CA LEU A 141 13.55 12.56 0.67
C LEU A 141 14.94 11.96 0.83
N GLY A 142 15.11 10.79 0.22
CA GLY A 142 16.42 10.16 0.04
C GLY A 142 16.82 10.21 -1.43
N ILE A 143 18.02 10.64 -1.71
CA ILE A 143 18.56 10.81 -3.07
C ILE A 143 19.77 9.90 -3.22
N SER A 144 19.75 9.01 -4.22
CA SER A 144 20.89 8.15 -4.55
C SER A 144 20.82 7.67 -6.00
N GLN A 145 21.73 6.79 -6.40
CA GLN A 145 21.74 6.20 -7.74
C GLN A 145 20.68 5.11 -7.96
N ASN A 146 20.10 4.57 -6.91
CA ASN A 146 19.18 3.44 -7.01
C ASN A 146 18.07 3.48 -5.96
N LYS A 147 17.07 2.63 -6.15
CA LYS A 147 15.88 2.54 -5.30
C LYS A 147 16.20 2.03 -3.88
N LEU A 148 17.11 1.09 -3.75
CA LEU A 148 17.45 0.48 -2.46
C LEU A 148 18.02 1.52 -1.50
N VAL A 149 19.09 2.19 -1.91
CA VAL A 149 19.81 3.14 -1.05
C VAL A 149 18.97 4.38 -0.77
N SER A 150 18.26 4.93 -1.77
CA SER A 150 17.35 6.07 -1.56
C SER A 150 16.24 5.75 -0.56
N ARG A 151 15.70 4.51 -0.59
CA ARG A 151 14.69 4.06 0.37
C ARG A 151 15.27 3.89 1.78
N ILE A 152 16.44 3.27 1.89
CA ILE A 152 17.08 3.07 3.20
C ILE A 152 17.36 4.42 3.85
N SER A 153 17.89 5.40 3.10
CA SER A 153 18.19 6.71 3.66
C SER A 153 16.96 7.38 4.29
N THR A 154 15.78 7.32 3.65
CA THR A 154 14.54 7.89 4.23
C THR A 154 14.07 7.16 5.50
N SER A 155 14.60 5.96 5.76
CA SER A 155 14.21 5.15 6.92
C SER A 155 15.12 5.38 8.12
N VAL A 156 16.41 5.65 7.88
CA VAL A 156 17.43 5.69 8.94
C VAL A 156 17.94 7.08 9.24
N VAL A 157 17.93 8.00 8.24
CA VAL A 157 18.42 9.36 8.43
C VAL A 157 17.29 10.26 8.95
N PRO A 158 17.51 11.05 10.02
CA PRO A 158 16.49 11.95 10.56
C PRO A 158 16.21 13.16 9.65
N ASP A 159 17.18 13.55 8.82
CA ASP A 159 17.09 14.74 7.97
C ASP A 159 15.94 14.67 6.97
N THR A 160 15.41 15.84 6.64
CA THR A 160 14.34 15.98 5.65
C THR A 160 14.81 15.59 4.26
N ILE A 161 16.07 15.89 3.91
CA ILE A 161 16.66 15.55 2.63
C ILE A 161 18.06 15.00 2.88
N HIS A 162 18.31 13.84 2.35
CA HIS A 162 19.62 13.21 2.45
C HIS A 162 20.06 12.66 1.10
N ARG A 163 21.27 13.05 0.67
CA ARG A 163 21.86 12.60 -0.58
C ARG A 163 23.06 11.71 -0.30
N ILE A 164 23.09 10.55 -0.94
CA ILE A 164 24.23 9.65 -0.99
C ILE A 164 24.87 9.80 -2.37
N MET A 165 26.15 10.15 -2.38
CA MET A 165 26.90 10.32 -3.62
C MET A 165 27.21 8.96 -4.25
N ALA A 166 27.43 9.02 -5.56
CA ALA A 166 27.85 7.86 -6.34
C ALA A 166 29.18 7.30 -5.80
N GLY A 167 29.17 6.03 -5.43
CA GLY A 167 30.32 5.34 -4.86
C GLY A 167 30.33 5.27 -3.33
N ASP A 168 29.53 6.08 -2.64
CA ASP A 168 29.47 6.10 -1.17
C ASP A 168 28.45 5.12 -0.60
N GLU A 169 27.70 4.41 -1.46
CA GLU A 169 26.59 3.53 -1.06
C GLU A 169 27.03 2.46 -0.06
N THR A 170 28.17 1.80 -0.34
CA THR A 170 28.71 0.75 0.53
C THR A 170 29.12 1.30 1.90
N GLN A 171 29.75 2.48 1.91
CA GLN A 171 30.16 3.16 3.14
C GLN A 171 28.97 3.62 3.95
N PHE A 172 27.94 4.19 3.30
CA PHE A 172 26.71 4.62 3.93
C PHE A 172 25.97 3.46 4.61
N LEU A 173 25.90 2.29 3.97
CA LEU A 173 25.23 1.11 4.51
C LEU A 173 26.01 0.43 5.64
N SER A 174 27.34 0.53 5.63
CA SER A 174 28.24 -0.20 6.51
C SER A 174 27.90 -0.12 8.02
N PRO A 175 27.63 1.05 8.61
CA PRO A 175 27.33 1.16 10.05
C PRO A 175 25.89 0.79 10.41
N LEU A 176 25.02 0.57 9.44
CA LEU A 176 23.60 0.33 9.69
C LEU A 176 23.34 -1.09 10.21
N ASP A 177 22.20 -1.26 10.89
CA ASP A 177 21.75 -2.57 11.36
C ASP A 177 21.38 -3.50 10.20
N ALA A 178 21.68 -4.78 10.32
CA ALA A 178 21.44 -5.79 9.30
C ALA A 178 19.99 -5.81 8.74
N PRO A 179 18.93 -5.59 9.54
CA PRO A 179 17.55 -5.57 9.04
C PRO A 179 17.20 -4.48 8.03
N VAL A 180 18.06 -3.49 7.76
CA VAL A 180 17.80 -2.51 6.69
C VAL A 180 17.87 -3.14 5.30
N ILE A 181 18.57 -4.27 5.19
CA ILE A 181 18.78 -5.02 3.95
C ILE A 181 17.57 -5.94 3.69
N PRO A 182 16.90 -5.82 2.51
CA PRO A 182 15.69 -6.59 2.22
C PRO A 182 15.85 -8.10 2.31
N THR A 183 16.92 -8.65 1.72
CA THR A 183 17.18 -10.10 1.72
C THR A 183 17.36 -10.66 3.14
N VAL A 184 17.73 -9.85 4.12
CA VAL A 184 17.84 -10.28 5.53
C VAL A 184 16.48 -10.65 6.12
N HIS A 185 15.37 -10.13 5.61
CA HIS A 185 14.02 -10.49 6.07
C HIS A 185 13.56 -11.88 5.63
N GLU A 186 14.26 -12.52 4.69
CA GLU A 186 13.97 -13.91 4.31
C GLU A 186 14.20 -14.85 5.52
N PRO A 187 13.23 -15.72 5.87
CA PRO A 187 13.30 -16.51 7.12
C PRO A 187 14.56 -17.34 7.28
N THR A 188 15.07 -17.89 6.17
CA THR A 188 16.32 -18.69 6.17
C THR A 188 17.54 -17.82 6.40
N VAL A 189 17.62 -16.67 5.73
CA VAL A 189 18.71 -15.70 5.87
C VAL A 189 18.70 -15.11 7.28
N TRP A 190 17.54 -14.71 7.77
CA TRP A 190 17.38 -14.17 9.12
C TRP A 190 17.89 -15.10 10.22
N LYS A 191 17.55 -16.42 10.11
CA LYS A 191 18.03 -17.42 11.05
C LYS A 191 19.57 -17.52 11.04
N LEU A 192 20.19 -17.49 9.85
CA LEU A 192 21.66 -17.55 9.71
C LEU A 192 22.32 -16.27 10.25
N ILE A 193 21.79 -15.09 9.92
CA ILE A 193 22.30 -13.80 10.40
C ILE A 193 22.29 -13.76 11.94
N LYS A 194 21.19 -14.22 12.56
CA LYS A 194 21.11 -14.33 14.02
C LYS A 194 22.09 -15.36 14.59
N PHE A 195 22.20 -16.53 13.97
CA PHE A 195 23.12 -17.59 14.42
C PHE A 195 24.57 -17.13 14.36
N LEU A 196 24.94 -16.39 13.30
CA LEU A 196 26.29 -15.84 13.11
C LEU A 196 26.51 -14.51 13.87
N ILE A 197 25.52 -14.01 14.59
CA ILE A 197 25.56 -12.74 15.36
C ILE A 197 25.97 -11.54 14.48
N LEU A 198 25.47 -11.49 13.23
CA LEU A 198 25.75 -10.43 12.28
C LEU A 198 24.71 -9.29 12.46
N ASN A 199 24.97 -8.37 13.38
CA ASN A 199 24.03 -7.32 13.71
C ASN A 199 24.11 -6.10 12.77
N GLN A 200 25.29 -5.86 12.17
CA GLN A 200 25.53 -4.72 11.30
C GLN A 200 25.86 -5.13 9.86
N VAL A 201 25.52 -4.27 8.91
CA VAL A 201 25.77 -4.50 7.48
C VAL A 201 27.25 -4.73 7.19
N ARG A 202 28.18 -4.00 7.84
CA ARG A 202 29.63 -4.19 7.67
C ARG A 202 30.10 -5.62 7.95
N GLN A 203 29.47 -6.31 8.90
CA GLN A 203 29.81 -7.67 9.21
C GLN A 203 29.38 -8.62 8.09
N ILE A 204 28.21 -8.34 7.50
CA ILE A 204 27.73 -9.10 6.34
C ILE A 204 28.60 -8.79 5.11
N GLN A 205 28.99 -7.53 4.89
CA GLN A 205 29.91 -7.13 3.82
C GLN A 205 31.23 -7.90 3.89
N ALA A 206 31.80 -8.00 5.09
CA ALA A 206 33.04 -8.78 5.30
C ALA A 206 32.84 -10.26 4.96
N LEU A 207 31.71 -10.86 5.34
CA LEU A 207 31.40 -12.26 5.06
C LEU A 207 31.20 -12.52 3.55
N VAL A 208 30.47 -11.65 2.85
CA VAL A 208 30.16 -11.84 1.43
C VAL A 208 31.34 -11.57 0.48
N ASN A 209 32.46 -11.07 0.97
CA ASN A 209 33.69 -10.93 0.19
C ASN A 209 34.26 -12.32 -0.23
N SER A 210 33.96 -13.40 0.51
CA SER A 210 34.23 -14.78 0.09
C SER A 210 33.00 -15.33 -0.68
N ALA A 211 33.06 -15.31 -2.00
CA ALA A 211 31.95 -15.77 -2.85
C ALA A 211 31.61 -17.26 -2.61
N THR A 212 32.60 -18.09 -2.31
CA THR A 212 32.43 -19.53 -2.08
C THR A 212 31.65 -19.79 -0.80
N ASP A 213 32.04 -19.13 0.30
CA ASP A 213 31.41 -19.31 1.61
C ASP A 213 30.02 -18.69 1.62
N THR A 214 29.85 -17.54 0.98
CA THR A 214 28.54 -16.88 0.82
C THR A 214 27.55 -17.79 0.10
N ARG A 215 27.96 -18.44 -1.00
CA ARG A 215 27.11 -19.37 -1.74
C ARG A 215 26.76 -20.63 -0.94
N ARG A 216 27.72 -21.16 -0.16
CA ARG A 216 27.48 -22.32 0.72
C ARG A 216 26.49 -22.01 1.84
N LEU A 217 26.58 -20.82 2.44
CA LEU A 217 25.73 -20.41 3.57
C LEU A 217 24.33 -19.98 3.12
N PHE A 218 24.24 -19.11 2.11
CA PHE A 218 22.99 -18.43 1.73
C PHE A 218 22.33 -18.98 0.46
N GLY A 219 22.99 -19.92 -0.25
CA GLY A 219 22.44 -20.57 -1.45
C GLY A 219 21.97 -19.55 -2.49
N ARG A 220 20.69 -19.62 -2.86
CA ARG A 220 20.05 -18.72 -3.84
C ARG A 220 20.03 -17.25 -3.41
N TYR A 221 20.12 -16.97 -2.12
CA TYR A 221 20.11 -15.61 -1.57
C TYR A 221 21.50 -14.97 -1.54
N ALA A 222 22.57 -15.71 -1.83
CA ALA A 222 23.94 -15.21 -1.79
C ALA A 222 24.17 -14.00 -2.69
N LEU A 223 23.74 -14.08 -3.95
CA LEU A 223 23.93 -12.99 -4.92
C LEU A 223 23.07 -11.76 -4.61
N PRO A 224 21.76 -11.88 -4.31
CA PRO A 224 20.95 -10.75 -3.85
C PRO A 224 21.55 -10.08 -2.61
N LEU A 225 21.89 -10.86 -1.59
CA LEU A 225 22.48 -10.35 -0.34
C LEU A 225 23.78 -9.59 -0.60
N SER A 226 24.69 -10.17 -1.38
CA SER A 226 25.98 -9.54 -1.72
C SER A 226 25.77 -8.20 -2.46
N ARG A 227 24.84 -8.12 -3.39
CA ARG A 227 24.53 -6.86 -4.10
C ARG A 227 23.93 -5.82 -3.16
N GLU A 228 22.95 -6.21 -2.37
CA GLU A 228 22.23 -5.30 -1.49
C GLU A 228 23.14 -4.69 -0.40
N VAL A 229 24.00 -5.47 0.22
CA VAL A 229 24.92 -4.96 1.26
C VAL A 229 25.98 -4.00 0.72
N HIS A 230 26.27 -4.06 -0.58
CA HIS A 230 27.14 -3.09 -1.27
C HIS A 230 26.35 -1.95 -1.93
N GLY A 231 25.04 -1.87 -1.66
CA GLY A 231 24.18 -0.81 -2.19
C GLY A 231 23.88 -0.92 -3.68
N GLN A 232 24.01 -2.11 -4.26
CA GLN A 232 23.75 -2.36 -5.67
C GLN A 232 22.30 -2.82 -5.87
N ASP A 233 21.53 -2.05 -6.64
CA ASP A 233 20.16 -2.38 -7.02
C ASP A 233 19.96 -2.03 -8.49
N LEU A 234 19.61 -3.03 -9.28
CA LEU A 234 19.38 -2.91 -10.72
C LEU A 234 17.91 -2.62 -11.05
N SER A 235 17.06 -2.49 -10.04
CA SER A 235 15.65 -2.22 -10.25
C SER A 235 15.45 -0.78 -10.73
N VAL A 236 14.78 -0.62 -11.86
CA VAL A 236 14.43 0.69 -12.41
C VAL A 236 13.14 1.21 -11.79
N VAL A 237 13.01 2.53 -11.72
CA VAL A 237 11.74 3.18 -11.35
C VAL A 237 10.75 2.97 -12.50
N ARG A 238 9.59 2.40 -12.19
CA ARG A 238 8.54 2.13 -13.18
C ARG A 238 7.34 3.03 -12.92
N PRO A 239 6.82 3.73 -13.95
CA PRO A 239 5.61 4.51 -13.78
C PRO A 239 4.46 3.61 -13.32
N SER A 240 3.52 4.19 -12.59
CA SER A 240 2.32 3.47 -12.17
C SER A 240 1.56 3.00 -13.40
N VAL A 241 1.58 1.70 -13.63
CA VAL A 241 0.70 1.08 -14.60
C VAL A 241 -0.65 0.86 -13.94
N MET A 242 -1.74 1.09 -14.66
CA MET A 242 -3.09 0.78 -14.20
C MET A 242 -3.10 -0.68 -13.72
N LYS A 243 -3.43 -0.90 -12.44
CA LYS A 243 -3.43 -2.27 -11.89
C LYS A 243 -4.40 -3.13 -12.70
N ASP A 244 -3.95 -4.32 -13.08
CA ASP A 244 -4.76 -5.33 -13.78
C ASP A 244 -5.84 -5.95 -12.88
N HIS A 245 -6.00 -5.40 -11.66
CA HIS A 245 -6.96 -5.85 -10.65
C HIS A 245 -7.67 -4.67 -10.00
N ILE A 246 -8.96 -4.85 -9.71
CA ILE A 246 -9.75 -4.01 -8.80
C ILE A 246 -10.13 -4.90 -7.63
N VAL A 247 -9.57 -4.64 -6.47
CA VAL A 247 -9.80 -5.42 -5.24
C VAL A 247 -10.52 -4.54 -4.22
N GLU A 248 -11.65 -5.05 -3.72
CA GLU A 248 -12.36 -4.50 -2.57
C GLU A 248 -12.52 -5.58 -1.51
N GLN A 249 -12.29 -5.19 -0.26
CA GLN A 249 -12.45 -6.10 0.87
C GLN A 249 -13.10 -5.39 2.06
N THR A 250 -13.79 -6.17 2.86
CA THR A 250 -14.32 -5.72 4.15
C THR A 250 -13.93 -6.72 5.24
N VAL A 251 -13.56 -6.19 6.40
CA VAL A 251 -13.48 -6.96 7.63
C VAL A 251 -14.74 -6.64 8.41
N LEU A 252 -15.57 -7.66 8.65
CA LEU A 252 -16.84 -7.49 9.35
C LEU A 252 -16.58 -6.97 10.77
N THR A 253 -17.44 -6.08 11.25
CA THR A 253 -17.36 -5.52 12.61
C THR A 253 -17.48 -6.61 13.66
N GLU A 254 -18.37 -7.57 13.38
CA GLU A 254 -18.54 -8.80 14.16
C GLU A 254 -18.51 -10.02 13.23
N ASP A 255 -17.81 -11.07 13.67
CA ASP A 255 -17.79 -12.34 12.94
C ASP A 255 -19.21 -12.93 12.89
N THR A 256 -19.77 -13.15 11.70
CA THR A 256 -21.17 -13.56 11.54
C THR A 256 -21.38 -14.62 10.45
N ASN A 257 -22.50 -15.33 10.56
CA ASN A 257 -23.08 -16.19 9.52
C ASN A 257 -24.46 -15.68 9.08
N ASP A 258 -24.89 -14.52 9.57
CA ASP A 258 -26.18 -13.95 9.20
C ASP A 258 -26.17 -13.59 7.70
N THR A 259 -27.02 -14.26 6.95
CA THR A 259 -27.11 -14.10 5.50
C THR A 259 -27.51 -12.67 5.09
N THR A 260 -28.31 -11.98 5.91
CA THR A 260 -28.76 -10.62 5.63
C THR A 260 -27.60 -9.64 5.72
N ILE A 261 -26.79 -9.76 6.78
CA ILE A 261 -25.58 -8.93 6.97
C ILE A 261 -24.58 -9.23 5.85
N LEU A 262 -24.31 -10.50 5.60
CA LEU A 262 -23.36 -10.92 4.56
C LEU A 262 -23.79 -10.45 3.16
N TRP A 263 -25.10 -10.52 2.86
CA TRP A 263 -25.64 -10.02 1.60
C TRP A 263 -25.45 -8.51 1.45
N SER A 264 -25.73 -7.73 2.51
CA SER A 264 -25.54 -6.28 2.49
C SER A 264 -24.09 -5.90 2.24
N GLU A 265 -23.13 -6.61 2.83
CA GLU A 265 -21.71 -6.37 2.62
C GLU A 265 -21.24 -6.76 1.22
N VAL A 266 -21.68 -7.92 0.70
CA VAL A 266 -21.39 -8.32 -0.69
C VAL A 266 -22.00 -7.31 -1.67
N LYS A 267 -23.22 -6.83 -1.43
CA LYS A 267 -23.84 -5.79 -2.24
C LYS A 267 -22.99 -4.50 -2.25
N ARG A 268 -22.61 -4.01 -1.09
CA ARG A 268 -21.77 -2.82 -0.94
C ARG A 268 -20.45 -2.95 -1.70
N LEU A 269 -19.73 -4.06 -1.52
CA LEU A 269 -18.47 -4.33 -2.23
C LEU A 269 -18.70 -4.42 -3.75
N SER A 270 -19.78 -5.07 -4.19
CA SER A 270 -20.11 -5.20 -5.61
C SER A 270 -20.37 -3.85 -6.27
N GLU A 271 -21.10 -2.96 -5.60
CA GLU A 271 -21.33 -1.58 -6.07
C GLU A 271 -20.01 -0.79 -6.14
N GLN A 272 -19.11 -0.96 -5.18
CA GLN A 272 -17.80 -0.29 -5.17
C GLN A 272 -16.92 -0.74 -6.35
N VAL A 273 -16.81 -2.04 -6.61
CA VAL A 273 -16.03 -2.53 -7.73
C VAL A 273 -16.65 -2.16 -9.08
N ALA A 274 -17.98 -2.18 -9.19
CA ALA A 274 -18.70 -1.74 -10.39
C ALA A 274 -18.47 -0.26 -10.69
N PHE A 275 -18.57 0.59 -9.69
CA PHE A 275 -18.27 2.02 -9.82
C PHE A 275 -16.84 2.27 -10.32
N LYS A 276 -15.85 1.58 -9.74
CA LYS A 276 -14.43 1.68 -10.16
C LYS A 276 -14.21 1.19 -11.60
N LEU A 277 -14.91 0.14 -12.03
CA LEU A 277 -14.89 -0.32 -13.43
C LEU A 277 -15.39 0.74 -14.40
N ARG A 278 -16.54 1.33 -14.09
CA ARG A 278 -17.15 2.38 -14.94
C ARG A 278 -16.29 3.65 -14.97
N GLN A 279 -15.66 4.03 -13.85
CA GLN A 279 -14.70 5.15 -13.84
C GLN A 279 -13.52 4.93 -14.80
N ARG A 280 -13.10 3.68 -14.98
CA ARG A 280 -12.02 3.31 -15.92
C ARG A 280 -12.52 3.09 -17.35
N SER A 281 -13.83 3.17 -17.60
CA SER A 281 -14.46 2.79 -18.89
C SER A 281 -14.05 1.37 -19.31
N GLN A 282 -14.00 0.43 -18.35
CA GLN A 282 -13.57 -0.95 -18.55
C GLN A 282 -14.66 -1.96 -18.20
N ILE A 283 -14.53 -3.16 -18.76
CA ILE A 283 -15.28 -4.36 -18.40
C ILE A 283 -14.27 -5.37 -17.84
N ALA A 284 -14.62 -6.08 -16.78
CA ALA A 284 -13.81 -7.18 -16.28
C ALA A 284 -14.29 -8.52 -16.88
N LYS A 285 -13.35 -9.41 -17.16
CA LYS A 285 -13.66 -10.77 -17.61
C LYS A 285 -13.68 -11.78 -16.48
N LYS A 286 -12.92 -11.52 -15.42
CA LYS A 286 -12.73 -12.45 -14.32
C LYS A 286 -13.12 -11.79 -13.01
N VAL A 287 -13.81 -12.56 -12.17
CA VAL A 287 -14.13 -12.20 -10.80
C VAL A 287 -13.69 -13.31 -9.87
N ARG A 288 -13.11 -12.96 -8.75
CA ARG A 288 -12.75 -13.85 -7.64
C ARG A 288 -13.43 -13.33 -6.38
N VAL A 289 -14.11 -14.24 -5.69
CA VAL A 289 -14.65 -13.98 -4.36
C VAL A 289 -13.89 -14.85 -3.37
N GLU A 290 -13.30 -14.23 -2.36
CA GLU A 290 -12.53 -14.90 -1.31
C GLU A 290 -13.18 -14.62 0.05
N ILE A 291 -13.31 -15.66 0.87
CA ILE A 291 -13.88 -15.61 2.21
C ILE A 291 -12.85 -16.08 3.22
N HIS A 292 -12.68 -15.31 4.31
CA HIS A 292 -11.87 -15.72 5.45
C HIS A 292 -12.78 -16.03 6.63
N TYR A 293 -12.63 -17.23 7.17
CA TYR A 293 -13.35 -17.68 8.35
C TYR A 293 -12.59 -17.36 9.64
N THR A 294 -13.28 -17.43 10.76
CA THR A 294 -12.72 -17.14 12.09
C THR A 294 -11.62 -18.09 12.53
N ASP A 295 -11.61 -19.32 12.01
CA ASP A 295 -10.60 -20.36 12.28
C ASP A 295 -9.32 -20.20 11.42
N GLY A 296 -9.25 -19.13 10.61
CA GLY A 296 -8.11 -18.85 9.72
C GLY A 296 -8.18 -19.55 8.37
N PHE A 297 -9.20 -20.39 8.14
CA PHE A 297 -9.40 -21.01 6.83
C PHE A 297 -9.86 -19.97 5.81
N LYS A 298 -9.32 -20.08 4.60
CA LYS A 298 -9.68 -19.23 3.46
C LYS A 298 -10.19 -20.08 2.33
N TYR A 299 -11.20 -19.58 1.65
CA TYR A 299 -11.73 -20.23 0.46
C TYR A 299 -12.03 -19.21 -0.61
N GLU A 300 -11.68 -19.53 -1.85
CA GLU A 300 -11.90 -18.66 -3.00
C GLU A 300 -12.61 -19.37 -4.13
N VAL A 301 -13.45 -18.64 -4.84
CA VAL A 301 -14.17 -19.11 -6.02
C VAL A 301 -14.01 -18.09 -7.14
N HIS A 302 -13.80 -18.61 -8.35
CA HIS A 302 -13.64 -17.80 -9.56
C HIS A 302 -14.87 -17.87 -10.43
N GLY A 303 -15.19 -16.77 -11.09
CA GLY A 303 -16.25 -16.64 -12.08
C GLY A 303 -15.83 -15.79 -13.28
N GLN A 304 -16.72 -15.69 -14.24
CA GLN A 304 -16.54 -14.86 -15.44
C GLN A 304 -17.81 -14.06 -15.72
N PHE A 305 -17.69 -12.82 -16.12
CA PHE A 305 -18.78 -11.98 -16.60
C PHE A 305 -18.26 -10.92 -17.58
N PHE A 306 -19.16 -10.34 -18.35
CA PHE A 306 -18.80 -9.43 -19.44
C PHE A 306 -19.60 -8.12 -19.42
N LYS A 307 -20.14 -7.73 -18.27
CA LYS A 307 -20.88 -6.47 -18.08
C LYS A 307 -20.33 -5.70 -16.88
N ASN A 308 -20.57 -4.39 -16.84
CA ASN A 308 -20.07 -3.52 -15.77
C ASN A 308 -21.21 -2.82 -14.99
N ASN A 309 -22.46 -3.26 -15.16
CA ASN A 309 -23.59 -2.72 -14.39
C ASN A 309 -23.68 -3.38 -12.99
N ASP A 310 -24.22 -2.63 -12.05
CA ASP A 310 -24.29 -3.01 -10.63
C ASP A 310 -25.08 -4.33 -10.43
N ALA A 311 -26.19 -4.51 -11.15
CA ALA A 311 -27.05 -5.68 -11.01
C ALA A 311 -26.37 -6.99 -11.45
N THR A 312 -25.67 -6.97 -12.60
CA THR A 312 -24.96 -8.14 -13.11
C THR A 312 -23.82 -8.52 -12.20
N ILE A 313 -23.01 -7.53 -11.75
CA ILE A 313 -21.90 -7.77 -10.85
C ILE A 313 -22.40 -8.30 -9.52
N LEU A 314 -23.44 -7.72 -8.93
CA LEU A 314 -24.02 -8.21 -7.68
C LEU A 314 -24.55 -9.64 -7.80
N THR A 315 -25.28 -9.95 -8.87
CA THR A 315 -25.83 -11.31 -9.08
C THR A 315 -24.72 -12.34 -9.14
N GLU A 316 -23.68 -12.06 -9.89
CA GLU A 316 -22.56 -13.00 -10.04
C GLU A 316 -21.71 -13.11 -8.77
N THR A 317 -21.36 -12.00 -8.14
CA THR A 317 -20.59 -12.00 -6.89
C THR A 317 -21.33 -12.69 -5.77
N TRP A 318 -22.66 -12.51 -5.67
CA TRP A 318 -23.47 -13.21 -4.69
C TRP A 318 -23.53 -14.72 -4.95
N ARG A 319 -23.71 -15.12 -6.21
CA ARG A 319 -23.68 -16.54 -6.61
C ARG A 319 -22.35 -17.19 -6.25
N LEU A 320 -21.23 -16.50 -6.49
CA LEU A 320 -19.89 -16.99 -6.15
C LEU A 320 -19.67 -17.01 -4.64
N PHE A 321 -20.17 -16.01 -3.92
CA PHE A 321 -20.13 -15.97 -2.46
C PHE A 321 -20.85 -17.18 -1.85
N GLN A 322 -22.06 -17.49 -2.33
CA GLN A 322 -22.80 -18.66 -1.88
C GLN A 322 -22.04 -19.97 -2.14
N LYS A 323 -21.36 -20.09 -3.30
CA LYS A 323 -20.48 -21.22 -3.60
C LYS A 323 -19.25 -21.28 -2.70
N ALA A 324 -18.71 -20.15 -2.32
CA ALA A 324 -17.55 -20.07 -1.44
C ALA A 324 -17.92 -20.34 0.02
N ASN A 325 -19.13 -20.00 0.45
CA ASN A 325 -19.60 -20.17 1.82
C ASN A 325 -20.08 -21.61 2.06
N THR A 326 -19.14 -22.54 2.11
CA THR A 326 -19.40 -23.97 2.28
C THR A 326 -19.38 -24.44 3.73
N ARG A 327 -18.91 -23.60 4.65
CA ARG A 327 -18.68 -23.95 6.05
C ARG A 327 -19.69 -23.24 6.97
N ARG A 328 -19.98 -23.86 8.10
CA ARG A 328 -20.84 -23.27 9.15
C ARG A 328 -20.11 -22.29 10.06
N ASN A 329 -18.80 -22.12 9.87
CA ASN A 329 -18.00 -21.18 10.67
C ASN A 329 -18.35 -19.74 10.32
N ARG A 330 -18.25 -18.85 11.32
CA ARG A 330 -18.48 -17.42 11.12
C ARG A 330 -17.44 -16.83 10.16
N ILE A 331 -17.89 -15.90 9.32
CA ILE A 331 -17.06 -15.19 8.36
C ILE A 331 -16.54 -13.93 9.02
N ARG A 332 -15.28 -13.61 8.75
CA ARG A 332 -14.55 -12.41 9.22
C ARG A 332 -14.29 -11.43 8.12
N THR A 333 -13.87 -11.92 6.94
CA THR A 333 -13.47 -11.04 5.81
C THR A 333 -14.11 -11.54 4.54
N ILE A 334 -14.57 -10.61 3.72
CA ILE A 334 -15.03 -10.85 2.36
C ILE A 334 -14.18 -10.00 1.42
N LEU A 335 -13.70 -10.60 0.33
CA LEU A 335 -12.91 -9.93 -0.70
C LEU A 335 -13.48 -10.22 -2.06
N ILE A 336 -13.61 -9.18 -2.90
CA ILE A 336 -13.99 -9.27 -4.30
C ILE A 336 -12.85 -8.69 -5.13
N ASP A 337 -12.35 -9.46 -6.08
CA ASP A 337 -11.26 -9.09 -6.98
C ASP A 337 -11.71 -9.26 -8.43
N LEU A 338 -11.61 -8.18 -9.20
CA LEU A 338 -11.90 -8.14 -10.63
C LEU A 338 -10.62 -8.04 -11.44
N SER A 339 -10.53 -8.79 -12.52
CA SER A 339 -9.35 -8.80 -13.39
C SER A 339 -9.68 -9.11 -14.84
N GLY A 340 -8.64 -9.07 -15.70
CA GLY A 340 -8.80 -9.32 -17.12
C GLY A 340 -9.62 -8.22 -17.81
N PHE A 341 -9.22 -6.97 -17.60
CA PHE A 341 -9.95 -5.81 -18.11
C PHE A 341 -9.89 -5.68 -19.63
N MET A 342 -11.01 -5.24 -20.19
CA MET A 342 -11.13 -4.79 -21.57
C MET A 342 -11.71 -3.38 -21.56
N GLN A 343 -11.26 -2.55 -22.48
CA GLN A 343 -11.92 -1.26 -22.71
C GLN A 343 -13.29 -1.49 -23.32
N VAL A 344 -14.27 -0.73 -22.83
CA VAL A 344 -15.56 -0.64 -23.49
C VAL A 344 -15.31 0.07 -24.82
N ALA A 345 -15.26 -0.68 -25.92
CA ALA A 345 -15.28 -0.05 -27.23
C ALA A 345 -16.59 0.74 -27.30
N LYS A 346 -16.50 2.05 -27.45
CA LYS A 346 -17.64 2.91 -27.82
C LYS A 346 -18.05 2.68 -29.30
N GLN A 347 -18.05 1.43 -29.74
CA GLN A 347 -18.78 1.09 -30.93
C GLN A 347 -20.24 1.12 -30.51
N MET A 348 -20.92 2.20 -30.82
CA MET A 348 -22.37 2.23 -30.85
C MET A 348 -22.78 1.08 -31.78
N GLU A 349 -23.08 -0.08 -31.22
CA GLU A 349 -23.91 -1.03 -31.93
C GLU A 349 -25.24 -0.35 -32.14
N LEU A 350 -25.56 -0.07 -33.40
CA LEU A 350 -26.74 0.71 -33.84
C LEU A 350 -28.07 0.12 -33.30
N PHE A 351 -28.02 -1.03 -32.61
CA PHE A 351 -29.17 -1.82 -32.19
C PHE A 351 -29.13 -2.28 -30.70
N GLU A 352 -28.07 -2.06 -29.94
CA GLU A 352 -28.11 -2.29 -28.49
C GLU A 352 -28.67 -1.05 -27.80
N LYS A 353 -29.93 -1.14 -27.42
CA LYS A 353 -30.52 -0.19 -26.45
C LYS A 353 -29.82 -0.37 -25.12
N ASP A 354 -29.27 0.72 -24.55
CA ASP A 354 -28.87 0.75 -23.14
C ASP A 354 -29.97 0.09 -22.31
N THR A 355 -29.61 -0.95 -21.57
CA THR A 355 -30.59 -1.59 -20.71
C THR A 355 -31.02 -0.59 -19.64
N GLU A 356 -32.26 -0.71 -19.16
CA GLU A 356 -32.77 0.12 -18.06
C GLU A 356 -31.78 0.09 -16.85
N GLN A 357 -31.15 -1.04 -16.60
CA GLN A 357 -30.13 -1.22 -15.56
C GLN A 357 -28.87 -0.39 -15.80
N ASP A 358 -28.42 -0.22 -17.04
CA ASP A 358 -27.24 0.60 -17.38
C ASP A 358 -27.55 2.09 -17.15
N ARG A 359 -28.77 2.53 -17.48
CA ARG A 359 -29.25 3.91 -17.21
C ARG A 359 -29.34 4.18 -15.72
N ILE A 360 -29.88 3.25 -14.94
CA ILE A 360 -29.98 3.36 -13.46
C ILE A 360 -28.57 3.44 -12.86
N SER A 361 -27.64 2.56 -13.25
CA SER A 361 -26.27 2.56 -12.76
C SER A 361 -25.56 3.90 -13.06
N SER A 362 -25.74 4.44 -14.26
CA SER A 362 -25.17 5.73 -14.67
C SER A 362 -25.77 6.91 -13.89
N ALA A 363 -27.09 6.90 -13.66
CA ALA A 363 -27.75 7.92 -12.85
C ALA A 363 -27.29 7.89 -11.40
N MET A 364 -27.14 6.71 -10.82
CA MET A 364 -26.59 6.53 -9.46
C MET A 364 -25.16 7.05 -9.35
N ASP A 365 -24.33 6.85 -10.37
CA ASP A 365 -22.95 7.35 -10.38
C ASP A 365 -22.90 8.89 -10.41
N ILE A 366 -23.84 9.53 -11.12
CA ILE A 366 -23.97 11.00 -11.12
C ILE A 366 -24.37 11.50 -9.73
N LEU A 367 -25.33 10.84 -9.09
CA LEU A 367 -25.74 11.18 -7.73
C LEU A 367 -24.61 10.98 -6.72
N ARG A 368 -23.89 9.86 -6.78
CA ARG A 368 -22.72 9.59 -5.93
C ARG A 368 -21.66 10.69 -6.07
N LYS A 369 -21.34 11.12 -7.30
CA LYS A 369 -20.41 12.23 -7.54
C LYS A 369 -20.92 13.56 -7.01
N LYS A 370 -22.21 13.89 -7.23
CA LYS A 370 -22.81 15.17 -6.85
C LYS A 370 -22.88 15.36 -5.34
N TYR A 371 -23.19 14.30 -4.61
CA TYR A 371 -23.41 14.35 -3.17
C TYR A 371 -22.21 13.80 -2.36
N ASN A 372 -21.08 13.54 -3.02
CA ASN A 372 -19.89 12.96 -2.39
C ASN A 372 -20.20 11.65 -1.62
N MET A 373 -21.23 10.93 -2.04
CA MET A 373 -21.65 9.64 -1.49
C MET A 373 -20.72 8.55 -2.03
N GLU A 374 -19.42 8.65 -1.71
CA GLU A 374 -18.51 7.54 -1.85
C GLU A 374 -18.82 6.57 -0.73
N SER A 375 -19.63 5.56 -1.03
CA SER A 375 -20.07 4.41 -0.22
C SER A 375 -20.56 4.75 1.19
N PRO A 376 -21.75 4.28 1.59
CA PRO A 376 -22.13 4.34 3.00
C PRO A 376 -21.04 3.62 3.82
N GLN A 377 -20.61 4.29 4.89
CA GLN A 377 -19.70 3.79 5.91
C GLN A 377 -20.25 2.52 6.56
#